data_b2ec1a04ca7eb99c72782dad3846278e
#
_entry.id   b2ec1a04ca7eb99c72782dad3846278e
#
_cell.length_a   1.000
_cell.length_b   1.000
_cell.length_c   1.000
_cell.angle_alpha   90.00
_cell.angle_beta   90.00
_cell.angle_gamma   90.00
#
_symmetry.space_group_name_H-M   'P 1'
#
loop_
_entity.id
_entity.type
_entity.pdbx_description
1 polymer ?
#
loop_
_entity_poly.entity_id
_entity_poly.type
_entity_poly.pdbx_seq_one_letter_code
_entity_poly.pdbx_strand_id
1 'polypeptide(L)'
;MIKKLAPYMKKYKTPLILGVLCAALEATFELLIPLVMAQIVDVGISTGDTGYTIKMGLLMVVMAAISLSFGLGLSKFSAIAGQGFGAELRQAEYEKIQSYSFKNIEKFSTASLITRLTTDITMIQNSLTMGIKLLVRAPMMLIVACILSVTISPKLAMIFLVSMPVLIISIGLIIKNVKPRFEVMQGKIDNLNTTVQENLIGIRVVKSFVRCNKEKEKFKASNDNLLQASEGAFSIVVLNMPIMQVVVFASVIGILWFGGNMVYAGTLTVGKLTSFMTYSFQILMSLMMLSMVLMMMSRAVASAQRIIEVLEEKPDIKDPVNPITEVKDGEIEFRNVNFRYEDDSDENNLEAINIKIKAGETVGIIGSTGSGKSSLVQLIPRLYDATEGEVYVGGVNVKDYHIETLRNEVAMVLQKNTLFSGTIKENLMWGNENATDAEIEAAASSACVDEFIDRLPGRYDMHLEQGGVNVSGGQKQRLCIARAILKQPKVLILDDSTSAVD
;
A
#
# COMPACT_ATOMS: atom_id res chain seq x y z
N MET A 1 -14.29 -6.63 -6.29
CA MET A 1 -13.20 -5.75 -5.90
C MET A 1 -13.56 -4.27 -6.04
N ILE A 2 -13.80 -3.74 -7.25
CA ILE A 2 -14.15 -2.32 -7.47
C ILE A 2 -15.37 -1.89 -6.63
N LYS A 3 -16.43 -2.71 -6.55
CA LYS A 3 -17.60 -2.42 -5.72
C LYS A 3 -17.29 -2.23 -4.23
N LYS A 4 -16.27 -2.93 -3.70
CA LYS A 4 -15.90 -2.86 -2.29
C LYS A 4 -15.13 -1.57 -1.96
N LEU A 5 -14.35 -1.06 -2.91
CA LEU A 5 -13.58 0.18 -2.76
C LEU A 5 -14.35 1.44 -3.23
N ALA A 6 -15.44 1.26 -4.00
CA ALA A 6 -16.25 2.37 -4.51
C ALA A 6 -16.82 3.33 -3.45
N PRO A 7 -17.18 2.90 -2.23
CA PRO A 7 -17.65 3.82 -1.18
C PRO A 7 -16.63 4.90 -0.84
N TYR A 8 -15.35 4.56 -0.80
CA TYR A 8 -14.25 5.49 -0.48
C TYR A 8 -13.95 6.50 -1.59
N MET A 9 -14.43 6.23 -2.83
CA MET A 9 -14.36 7.16 -3.95
C MET A 9 -15.50 8.19 -3.95
N LYS A 10 -16.55 8.01 -3.13
CA LYS A 10 -17.78 8.81 -3.20
C LYS A 10 -17.53 10.32 -3.12
N LYS A 11 -16.62 10.75 -2.26
CA LYS A 11 -16.25 12.16 -2.06
C LYS A 11 -15.52 12.76 -3.27
N TYR A 12 -14.83 11.93 -4.06
CA TYR A 12 -13.99 12.34 -5.19
C TYR A 12 -14.58 12.01 -6.57
N LYS A 13 -15.89 11.68 -6.64
CA LYS A 13 -16.58 11.37 -7.90
C LYS A 13 -16.55 12.54 -8.87
N THR A 14 -16.76 13.77 -8.38
CA THR A 14 -16.76 14.96 -9.24
C THR A 14 -15.39 15.23 -9.87
N PRO A 15 -14.26 15.26 -9.12
CA PRO A 15 -12.93 15.33 -9.73
C PRO A 15 -12.65 14.17 -10.71
N LEU A 16 -13.09 12.96 -10.41
CA LEU A 16 -12.93 11.81 -11.31
C LEU A 16 -13.62 12.04 -12.65
N ILE A 17 -14.89 12.46 -12.63
CA ILE A 17 -15.68 12.71 -13.85
C ILE A 17 -15.09 13.88 -14.63
N LEU A 18 -14.70 14.98 -13.96
CA LEU A 18 -14.06 16.11 -14.59
C LEU A 18 -12.72 15.73 -15.22
N GLY A 19 -11.92 14.89 -14.57
CA GLY A 19 -10.68 14.35 -15.12
C GLY A 19 -10.91 13.55 -16.41
N VAL A 20 -11.92 12.67 -16.41
CA VAL A 20 -12.30 11.89 -17.60
C VAL A 20 -12.76 12.80 -18.74
N LEU A 21 -13.59 13.78 -18.45
CA LEU A 21 -14.06 14.75 -19.47
C LEU A 21 -12.91 15.58 -20.03
N CYS A 22 -12.00 16.07 -19.17
CA CYS A 22 -10.81 16.78 -19.61
C CYS A 22 -9.92 15.91 -20.50
N ALA A 23 -9.72 14.63 -20.17
CA ALA A 23 -8.92 13.71 -21.00
C ALA A 23 -9.54 13.49 -22.39
N ALA A 24 -10.86 13.34 -22.45
CA ALA A 24 -11.57 13.17 -23.73
C ALA A 24 -11.51 14.43 -24.59
N LEU A 25 -11.70 15.60 -23.98
CA LEU A 25 -11.64 16.89 -24.70
C LEU A 25 -10.22 17.22 -25.16
N GLU A 26 -9.21 17.03 -24.29
CA GLU A 26 -7.79 17.18 -24.64
C GLU A 26 -7.45 16.36 -25.89
N ALA A 27 -7.75 15.05 -25.86
CA ALA A 27 -7.48 14.16 -26.99
C ALA A 27 -8.22 14.58 -28.27
N THR A 28 -9.46 15.05 -28.16
CA THR A 28 -10.25 15.49 -29.30
C THR A 28 -9.66 16.74 -29.93
N PHE A 29 -9.34 17.79 -29.15
CA PHE A 29 -8.74 19.02 -29.68
C PHE A 29 -7.36 18.78 -30.27
N GLU A 30 -6.54 17.92 -29.64
CA GLU A 30 -5.22 17.54 -30.17
C GLU A 30 -5.33 16.87 -31.54
N LEU A 31 -6.32 16.00 -31.73
CA LEU A 31 -6.53 15.31 -33.02
C LEU A 31 -7.17 16.18 -34.11
N LEU A 32 -7.78 17.30 -33.77
CA LEU A 32 -8.31 18.24 -34.77
C LEU A 32 -7.22 19.15 -35.37
N ILE A 33 -6.09 19.35 -34.66
CA ILE A 33 -4.98 20.22 -35.14
C ILE A 33 -4.43 19.77 -36.51
N PRO A 34 -4.15 18.47 -36.78
CA PRO A 34 -3.68 18.03 -38.08
C PRO A 34 -4.66 18.31 -39.23
N LEU A 35 -5.98 18.35 -38.97
CA LEU A 35 -6.96 18.72 -40.01
C LEU A 35 -6.84 20.19 -40.40
N VAL A 36 -6.64 21.08 -39.43
CA VAL A 36 -6.39 22.51 -39.72
C VAL A 36 -5.07 22.70 -40.46
N MET A 37 -4.04 21.92 -40.06
CA MET A 37 -2.76 21.92 -40.77
C MET A 37 -2.93 21.49 -42.24
N ALA A 38 -3.77 20.48 -42.52
CA ALA A 38 -4.09 20.09 -43.89
C ALA A 38 -4.68 21.27 -44.71
N GLN A 39 -5.59 22.05 -44.10
CA GLN A 39 -6.17 23.23 -44.74
C GLN A 39 -5.12 24.32 -45.06
N ILE A 40 -4.15 24.52 -44.16
CA ILE A 40 -3.03 25.44 -44.41
C ILE A 40 -2.24 24.99 -45.65
N VAL A 41 -1.90 23.71 -45.73
CA VAL A 41 -1.12 23.14 -46.82
C VAL A 41 -1.92 23.17 -48.15
N ASP A 42 -3.17 22.68 -48.10
CA ASP A 42 -3.97 22.44 -49.30
C ASP A 42 -4.60 23.70 -49.88
N VAL A 43 -4.85 24.72 -49.07
CA VAL A 43 -5.45 25.98 -49.53
C VAL A 43 -4.46 27.13 -49.37
N GLY A 44 -3.96 27.40 -48.17
CA GLY A 44 -3.13 28.58 -47.91
C GLY A 44 -1.83 28.59 -48.71
N ILE A 45 -1.07 27.49 -48.66
CA ILE A 45 0.23 27.41 -49.36
C ILE A 45 0.02 27.20 -50.87
N SER A 46 -0.92 26.35 -51.28
CA SER A 46 -1.15 26.04 -52.69
C SER A 46 -1.67 27.23 -53.51
N THR A 47 -2.47 28.10 -52.90
CA THR A 47 -2.99 29.32 -53.54
C THR A 47 -2.14 30.56 -53.28
N GLY A 48 -1.14 30.49 -52.38
CA GLY A 48 -0.32 31.65 -51.99
C GLY A 48 -1.07 32.66 -51.09
N ASP A 49 -2.22 32.27 -50.53
CA ASP A 49 -3.02 33.16 -49.67
C ASP A 49 -2.43 33.22 -48.26
N THR A 50 -1.61 34.24 -48.01
CA THR A 50 -0.97 34.50 -46.73
C THR A 50 -1.99 34.87 -45.66
N GLY A 51 -3.08 35.55 -46.01
CA GLY A 51 -4.15 35.91 -45.05
C GLY A 51 -4.88 34.68 -44.52
N TYR A 52 -5.23 33.73 -45.38
CA TYR A 52 -5.82 32.46 -45.02
C TYR A 52 -4.87 31.63 -44.14
N THR A 53 -3.58 31.57 -44.51
CA THR A 53 -2.55 30.85 -43.75
C THR A 53 -2.40 31.38 -42.34
N ILE A 54 -2.34 32.71 -42.17
CA ILE A 54 -2.26 33.35 -40.85
C ILE A 54 -3.52 33.06 -40.01
N LYS A 55 -4.72 33.16 -40.62
CA LYS A 55 -5.98 32.89 -39.94
C LYS A 55 -6.06 31.44 -39.43
N MET A 56 -5.70 30.47 -40.24
CA MET A 56 -5.68 29.04 -39.84
C MET A 56 -4.56 28.74 -38.86
N GLY A 57 -3.39 29.40 -39.00
CA GLY A 57 -2.31 29.30 -37.99
C GLY A 57 -2.76 29.82 -36.62
N LEU A 58 -3.45 30.96 -36.59
CA LEU A 58 -4.01 31.48 -35.34
C LEU A 58 -5.06 30.51 -34.73
N LEU A 59 -5.91 29.91 -35.55
CA LEU A 59 -6.86 28.89 -35.11
C LEU A 59 -6.14 27.69 -34.49
N MET A 60 -5.04 27.20 -35.07
CA MET A 60 -4.23 26.13 -34.52
C MET A 60 -3.67 26.50 -33.12
N VAL A 61 -3.17 27.73 -32.96
CA VAL A 61 -2.67 28.21 -31.65
C VAL A 61 -3.79 28.24 -30.63
N VAL A 62 -4.99 28.72 -30.98
CA VAL A 62 -6.16 28.72 -30.08
C VAL A 62 -6.55 27.29 -29.72
N MET A 63 -6.60 26.39 -30.67
CA MET A 63 -6.92 24.97 -30.40
C MET A 63 -5.87 24.31 -29.52
N ALA A 64 -4.59 24.58 -29.71
CA ALA A 64 -3.51 24.11 -28.88
C ALA A 64 -3.62 24.66 -27.43
N ALA A 65 -3.97 25.95 -27.28
CA ALA A 65 -4.21 26.56 -25.96
C ALA A 65 -5.41 25.93 -25.24
N ILE A 66 -6.49 25.63 -25.95
CA ILE A 66 -7.67 24.92 -25.40
C ILE A 66 -7.25 23.50 -24.99
N SER A 67 -6.54 22.76 -25.82
CA SER A 67 -6.04 21.42 -25.52
C SER A 67 -5.14 21.43 -24.27
N LEU A 68 -4.22 22.40 -24.18
CA LEU A 68 -3.37 22.59 -23.00
C LEU A 68 -4.20 22.85 -21.74
N SER A 69 -5.23 23.68 -21.82
CA SER A 69 -6.12 23.99 -20.69
C SER A 69 -6.82 22.73 -20.17
N PHE A 70 -7.30 21.87 -21.07
CA PHE A 70 -7.88 20.57 -20.69
C PHE A 70 -6.82 19.60 -20.14
N GLY A 71 -5.59 19.60 -20.67
CA GLY A 71 -4.48 18.81 -20.16
C GLY A 71 -4.08 19.20 -18.74
N LEU A 72 -4.06 20.51 -18.44
CA LEU A 72 -3.86 21.00 -17.07
C LEU A 72 -5.02 20.60 -16.15
N GLY A 73 -6.26 20.72 -16.64
CA GLY A 73 -7.46 20.26 -15.94
C GLY A 73 -7.40 18.75 -15.64
N LEU A 74 -7.07 17.92 -16.63
CA LEU A 74 -6.86 16.49 -16.47
C LEU A 74 -5.82 16.19 -15.38
N SER A 75 -4.67 16.86 -15.43
CA SER A 75 -3.60 16.65 -14.46
C SER A 75 -4.04 17.00 -13.04
N LYS A 76 -4.73 18.15 -12.86
CA LYS A 76 -5.25 18.59 -11.57
C LYS A 76 -6.31 17.66 -11.02
N PHE A 77 -7.34 17.36 -11.81
CA PHE A 77 -8.49 16.57 -11.34
C PHE A 77 -8.12 15.09 -11.12
N SER A 78 -7.25 14.50 -11.95
CA SER A 78 -6.77 13.14 -11.72
C SER A 78 -5.90 13.04 -10.47
N ALA A 79 -5.09 14.05 -10.17
CA ALA A 79 -4.31 14.11 -8.93
C ALA A 79 -5.22 14.24 -7.71
N ILE A 80 -6.20 15.14 -7.72
CA ILE A 80 -7.17 15.30 -6.62
C ILE A 80 -7.93 13.99 -6.39
N ALA A 81 -8.42 13.34 -7.46
CA ALA A 81 -9.14 12.08 -7.35
C ALA A 81 -8.27 10.96 -6.80
N GLY A 82 -7.04 10.78 -7.33
CA GLY A 82 -6.14 9.71 -6.93
C GLY A 82 -5.61 9.89 -5.51
N GLN A 83 -5.09 11.07 -5.17
CA GLN A 83 -4.53 11.34 -3.84
C GLN A 83 -5.63 11.34 -2.77
N GLY A 84 -6.78 11.95 -3.06
CA GLY A 84 -7.90 11.98 -2.14
C GLY A 84 -8.47 10.60 -1.87
N PHE A 85 -8.62 9.76 -2.89
CA PHE A 85 -9.03 8.37 -2.73
C PHE A 85 -8.07 7.57 -1.84
N GLY A 86 -6.75 7.73 -2.04
CA GLY A 86 -5.78 7.07 -1.20
C GLY A 86 -5.78 7.56 0.25
N ALA A 87 -6.07 8.84 0.49
CA ALA A 87 -6.20 9.37 1.84
C ALA A 87 -7.39 8.74 2.58
N GLU A 88 -8.56 8.64 1.92
CA GLU A 88 -9.75 7.98 2.49
C GLU A 88 -9.51 6.49 2.77
N LEU A 89 -8.82 5.80 1.84
CA LEU A 89 -8.46 4.37 2.06
C LEU A 89 -7.51 4.21 3.26
N ARG A 90 -6.49 5.08 3.37
CA ARG A 90 -5.52 5.02 4.46
C ARG A 90 -6.19 5.26 5.81
N GLN A 91 -7.08 6.24 5.88
CA GLN A 91 -7.84 6.50 7.09
C GLN A 91 -8.72 5.31 7.46
N ALA A 92 -9.50 4.79 6.51
CA ALA A 92 -10.38 3.65 6.75
C ALA A 92 -9.63 2.38 7.17
N GLU A 93 -8.48 2.11 6.53
CA GLU A 93 -7.64 0.97 6.86
C GLU A 93 -7.00 1.14 8.25
N TYR A 94 -6.54 2.33 8.59
CA TYR A 94 -6.00 2.63 9.92
C TYR A 94 -7.06 2.49 11.02
N GLU A 95 -8.25 3.06 10.84
CA GLU A 95 -9.38 2.92 11.76
C GLU A 95 -9.75 1.44 11.94
N LYS A 96 -9.72 0.68 10.85
CA LYS A 96 -9.99 -0.75 10.86
C LYS A 96 -8.94 -1.53 11.67
N ILE A 97 -7.66 -1.24 11.48
CA ILE A 97 -6.55 -1.85 12.22
C ILE A 97 -6.65 -1.53 13.72
N GLN A 98 -7.06 -0.31 14.09
CA GLN A 98 -7.30 0.05 15.49
C GLN A 98 -8.42 -0.77 16.15
N SER A 99 -9.36 -1.28 15.37
CA SER A 99 -10.43 -2.15 15.87
C SER A 99 -10.02 -3.63 16.00
N TYR A 100 -8.81 -4.00 15.61
CA TYR A 100 -8.35 -5.39 15.63
C TYR A 100 -7.99 -5.86 17.05
N SER A 101 -8.20 -7.15 17.27
CA SER A 101 -7.61 -7.86 18.40
C SER A 101 -6.15 -8.23 18.15
N PHE A 102 -5.49 -8.76 19.16
CA PHE A 102 -4.11 -9.27 19.02
C PHE A 102 -4.04 -10.40 17.97
N LYS A 103 -5.00 -11.33 17.95
CA LYS A 103 -5.10 -12.42 16.98
C LYS A 103 -5.15 -11.90 15.54
N ASN A 104 -5.94 -10.84 15.27
CA ASN A 104 -6.00 -10.24 13.93
C ASN A 104 -4.67 -9.60 13.53
N ILE A 105 -3.98 -8.88 14.47
CA ILE A 105 -2.69 -8.25 14.20
C ILE A 105 -1.61 -9.29 13.90
N GLU A 106 -1.57 -10.39 14.65
CA GLU A 106 -0.63 -11.49 14.43
C GLU A 106 -0.84 -12.17 13.08
N LYS A 107 -2.08 -12.38 12.66
CA LYS A 107 -2.43 -12.93 11.34
C LYS A 107 -1.81 -12.15 10.18
N PHE A 108 -1.82 -10.83 10.26
CA PHE A 108 -1.30 -9.98 9.17
C PHE A 108 0.18 -9.63 9.31
N SER A 109 0.77 -9.72 10.47
CA SER A 109 2.06 -9.16 10.89
C SER A 109 2.13 -7.61 10.77
N THR A 110 2.84 -6.97 11.66
CA THR A 110 3.01 -5.49 11.68
C THR A 110 3.66 -4.97 10.39
N ALA A 111 4.68 -5.67 9.88
CA ALA A 111 5.39 -5.28 8.66
C ALA A 111 4.46 -5.31 7.42
N SER A 112 3.59 -6.33 7.34
CA SER A 112 2.59 -6.43 6.27
C SER A 112 1.56 -5.31 6.35
N LEU A 113 1.05 -4.98 7.54
CA LEU A 113 0.09 -3.89 7.74
C LEU A 113 0.69 -2.53 7.35
N ILE A 114 1.95 -2.26 7.72
CA ILE A 114 2.66 -1.04 7.30
C ILE A 114 2.75 -0.97 5.77
N THR A 115 3.10 -2.07 5.10
CA THR A 115 3.20 -2.12 3.64
C THR A 115 1.84 -1.84 2.98
N ARG A 116 0.75 -2.36 3.54
CA ARG A 116 -0.62 -2.13 3.05
C ARG A 116 -1.04 -0.67 3.20
N LEU A 117 -0.80 -0.05 4.38
CA LEU A 117 -1.09 1.36 4.65
C LEU A 117 -0.23 2.35 3.81
N THR A 118 0.94 1.93 3.33
CA THR A 118 1.87 2.81 2.61
C THR A 118 1.98 2.45 1.14
N THR A 119 2.70 1.40 0.82
CA THR A 119 3.06 1.03 -0.55
C THR A 119 1.85 0.60 -1.38
N ASP A 120 0.94 -0.22 -0.82
CA ASP A 120 -0.22 -0.71 -1.55
C ASP A 120 -1.22 0.42 -1.84
N ILE A 121 -1.47 1.30 -0.87
CA ILE A 121 -2.31 2.49 -1.10
C ILE A 121 -1.67 3.41 -2.15
N THR A 122 -0.35 3.65 -2.07
CA THR A 122 0.38 4.47 -3.05
C THR A 122 0.28 3.86 -4.46
N MET A 123 0.35 2.53 -4.57
CA MET A 123 0.17 1.83 -5.84
C MET A 123 -1.24 2.08 -6.43
N ILE A 124 -2.28 2.04 -5.61
CA ILE A 124 -3.65 2.33 -6.04
C ILE A 124 -3.81 3.81 -6.41
N GLN A 125 -3.28 4.74 -5.60
CA GLN A 125 -3.28 6.18 -5.90
C GLN A 125 -2.67 6.47 -7.27
N ASN A 126 -1.48 5.94 -7.52
CA ASN A 126 -0.76 6.13 -8.79
C ASN A 126 -1.51 5.48 -9.95
N SER A 127 -2.05 4.28 -9.72
CA SER A 127 -2.82 3.56 -10.73
C SER A 127 -4.12 4.29 -11.10
N LEU A 128 -4.78 4.94 -10.14
CA LEU A 128 -5.95 5.76 -10.42
C LEU A 128 -5.57 7.06 -11.15
N THR A 129 -4.55 7.79 -10.65
CA THR A 129 -4.10 9.04 -11.24
C THR A 129 -3.61 8.86 -12.68
N MET A 130 -2.76 7.85 -12.92
CA MET A 130 -2.26 7.53 -14.27
C MET A 130 -3.33 6.80 -15.10
N GLY A 131 -4.16 5.99 -14.45
CA GLY A 131 -5.25 5.27 -15.12
C GLY A 131 -6.24 6.21 -15.77
N ILE A 132 -6.66 7.29 -15.10
CA ILE A 132 -7.55 8.30 -15.69
C ILE A 132 -6.92 8.87 -16.97
N LYS A 133 -5.62 9.21 -16.91
CA LYS A 133 -4.89 9.76 -18.07
C LYS A 133 -4.78 8.76 -19.20
N LEU A 134 -4.39 7.53 -18.94
CA LEU A 134 -4.05 6.55 -19.96
C LEU A 134 -5.26 5.73 -20.44
N LEU A 135 -6.16 5.30 -19.52
CA LEU A 135 -7.34 4.50 -19.86
C LEU A 135 -8.42 5.28 -20.63
N VAL A 136 -8.43 6.60 -20.49
CA VAL A 136 -9.37 7.45 -21.22
C VAL A 136 -8.72 8.00 -22.47
N ARG A 137 -7.53 8.62 -22.34
CA ARG A 137 -6.86 9.29 -23.47
C ARG A 137 -6.45 8.32 -24.56
N ALA A 138 -5.81 7.18 -24.24
CA ALA A 138 -5.32 6.26 -25.27
C ALA A 138 -6.45 5.64 -26.12
N PRO A 139 -7.56 5.10 -25.58
CA PRO A 139 -8.68 4.66 -26.39
C PRO A 139 -9.35 5.79 -27.17
N MET A 140 -9.51 6.98 -26.58
CA MET A 140 -10.07 8.13 -27.30
C MET A 140 -9.20 8.55 -28.48
N MET A 141 -7.88 8.67 -28.29
CA MET A 141 -6.96 8.95 -29.38
C MET A 141 -7.03 7.88 -30.48
N LEU A 142 -7.06 6.60 -30.10
CA LEU A 142 -7.18 5.50 -31.06
C LEU A 142 -8.48 5.60 -31.87
N ILE A 143 -9.63 5.73 -31.19
CA ILE A 143 -10.94 5.74 -31.85
C ILE A 143 -11.09 6.97 -32.75
N VAL A 144 -10.80 8.17 -32.22
CA VAL A 144 -10.98 9.41 -32.96
C VAL A 144 -9.99 9.48 -34.14
N ALA A 145 -8.71 9.10 -33.93
CA ALA A 145 -7.73 9.07 -35.02
C ALA A 145 -8.10 8.04 -36.11
N CYS A 146 -8.64 6.88 -35.75
CA CYS A 146 -9.16 5.91 -36.73
C CYS A 146 -10.36 6.50 -37.53
N ILE A 147 -11.31 7.13 -36.85
CA ILE A 147 -12.46 7.78 -37.50
C ILE A 147 -11.98 8.84 -38.47
N LEU A 148 -11.09 9.75 -38.03
CA LEU A 148 -10.55 10.82 -38.85
C LEU A 148 -9.74 10.28 -40.04
N SER A 149 -8.97 9.21 -39.84
CA SER A 149 -8.23 8.54 -40.92
C SER A 149 -9.18 7.96 -42.00
N VAL A 150 -10.25 7.31 -41.58
CA VAL A 150 -11.27 6.75 -42.51
C VAL A 150 -11.99 7.89 -43.28
N THR A 151 -12.28 9.03 -42.62
CA THR A 151 -12.92 10.17 -43.30
C THR A 151 -12.01 10.83 -44.33
N ILE A 152 -10.68 10.81 -44.08
CA ILE A 152 -9.70 11.35 -45.06
C ILE A 152 -9.58 10.42 -46.27
N SER A 153 -9.31 9.15 -46.04
CA SER A 153 -9.18 8.15 -47.10
C SER A 153 -9.44 6.74 -46.61
N PRO A 154 -10.61 6.15 -46.92
CA PRO A 154 -10.90 4.75 -46.53
C PRO A 154 -9.89 3.75 -47.13
N LYS A 155 -9.35 4.03 -48.34
CA LYS A 155 -8.36 3.16 -49.00
C LYS A 155 -7.03 3.12 -48.23
N LEU A 156 -6.54 4.28 -47.75
CA LEU A 156 -5.33 4.33 -46.93
C LEU A 156 -5.56 3.75 -45.52
N ALA A 157 -6.75 3.91 -44.98
CA ALA A 157 -7.08 3.36 -43.65
C ALA A 157 -7.00 1.84 -43.60
N MET A 158 -7.09 1.13 -44.74
CA MET A 158 -6.88 -0.31 -44.82
C MET A 158 -5.49 -0.76 -44.34
N ILE A 159 -4.50 0.13 -44.37
CA ILE A 159 -3.16 -0.14 -43.83
C ILE A 159 -3.24 -0.47 -42.32
N PHE A 160 -4.16 0.18 -41.59
CA PHE A 160 -4.37 -0.09 -40.17
C PHE A 160 -4.99 -1.45 -39.89
N LEU A 161 -5.76 -2.00 -40.85
CA LEU A 161 -6.30 -3.38 -40.73
C LEU A 161 -5.20 -4.44 -40.75
N VAL A 162 -4.02 -4.10 -41.26
CA VAL A 162 -2.84 -4.97 -41.25
C VAL A 162 -1.91 -4.61 -40.11
N SER A 163 -1.57 -3.34 -39.92
CA SER A 163 -0.57 -2.93 -38.92
C SER A 163 -1.03 -3.10 -37.49
N MET A 164 -2.32 -2.85 -37.17
CA MET A 164 -2.84 -3.02 -35.81
C MET A 164 -2.83 -4.49 -35.36
N PRO A 165 -3.40 -5.46 -36.11
CA PRO A 165 -3.32 -6.88 -35.74
C PRO A 165 -1.88 -7.37 -35.59
N VAL A 166 -0.97 -6.95 -36.51
CA VAL A 166 0.46 -7.31 -36.41
C VAL A 166 1.06 -6.81 -35.09
N LEU A 167 0.77 -5.57 -34.67
CA LEU A 167 1.22 -5.04 -33.40
C LEU A 167 0.61 -5.78 -32.22
N ILE A 168 -0.70 -6.01 -32.22
CA ILE A 168 -1.40 -6.71 -31.12
C ILE A 168 -0.85 -8.13 -30.96
N ILE A 169 -0.65 -8.86 -32.07
CA ILE A 169 -0.08 -10.20 -32.05
C ILE A 169 1.36 -10.18 -31.54
N SER A 170 2.18 -9.22 -32.02
CA SER A 170 3.58 -9.08 -31.60
C SER A 170 3.70 -8.82 -30.11
N ILE A 171 2.90 -7.87 -29.59
CA ILE A 171 2.83 -7.56 -28.14
C ILE A 171 2.37 -8.78 -27.36
N GLY A 172 1.32 -9.46 -27.81
CA GLY A 172 0.80 -10.68 -27.18
C GLY A 172 1.84 -11.80 -27.09
N LEU A 173 2.61 -12.01 -28.16
CA LEU A 173 3.70 -12.98 -28.19
C LEU A 173 4.84 -12.60 -27.23
N ILE A 174 5.20 -11.32 -27.17
CA ILE A 174 6.22 -10.83 -26.23
C ILE A 174 5.74 -11.08 -24.80
N ILE A 175 4.54 -10.66 -24.45
CA ILE A 175 3.97 -10.84 -23.08
C ILE A 175 3.93 -12.30 -22.70
N LYS A 176 3.46 -13.18 -23.59
CA LYS A 176 3.40 -14.63 -23.35
C LYS A 176 4.77 -15.23 -23.04
N ASN A 177 5.82 -14.81 -23.75
CA ASN A 177 7.18 -15.37 -23.57
C ASN A 177 7.94 -14.69 -22.41
N VAL A 178 7.61 -13.44 -22.09
CA VAL A 178 8.25 -12.68 -21.01
C VAL A 178 7.73 -13.12 -19.63
N LYS A 179 6.43 -13.38 -19.50
CA LYS A 179 5.80 -13.72 -18.22
C LYS A 179 6.52 -14.84 -17.45
N PRO A 180 6.77 -16.05 -18.00
CA PRO A 180 7.43 -17.13 -17.25
C PRO A 180 8.87 -16.78 -16.88
N ARG A 181 9.57 -15.97 -17.70
CA ARG A 181 10.94 -15.54 -17.39
C ARG A 181 10.98 -14.53 -16.26
N PHE A 182 9.99 -13.65 -16.17
CA PHE A 182 9.85 -12.72 -15.03
C PHE A 182 9.53 -13.46 -13.74
N GLU A 183 8.74 -14.54 -13.78
CA GLU A 183 8.48 -15.41 -12.61
C GLU A 183 9.77 -16.07 -12.11
N VAL A 184 10.61 -16.59 -13.02
CA VAL A 184 11.94 -17.12 -12.66
C VAL A 184 12.84 -16.03 -12.08
N MET A 185 12.90 -14.86 -12.72
CA MET A 185 13.69 -13.73 -12.23
C MET A 185 13.23 -13.29 -10.84
N GLN A 186 11.92 -13.23 -10.60
CA GLN A 186 11.37 -12.89 -9.27
C GLN A 186 11.83 -13.89 -8.21
N GLY A 187 11.80 -15.20 -8.49
CA GLY A 187 12.30 -16.20 -7.55
C GLY A 187 13.81 -16.05 -7.26
N LYS A 188 14.61 -15.53 -8.22
CA LYS A 188 16.03 -15.22 -7.97
C LYS A 188 16.22 -13.95 -7.13
N ILE A 189 15.34 -12.95 -7.29
CA ILE A 189 15.30 -11.76 -6.42
C ILE A 189 14.99 -12.17 -4.98
N ASP A 190 14.00 -13.03 -4.77
CA ASP A 190 13.61 -13.50 -3.44
C ASP A 190 14.75 -14.28 -2.77
N ASN A 191 15.46 -15.12 -3.51
CA ASN A 191 16.66 -15.81 -3.03
C ASN A 191 17.80 -14.86 -2.64
N LEU A 192 18.03 -13.82 -3.46
CA LEU A 192 19.04 -12.81 -3.15
C LEU A 192 18.67 -12.03 -1.89
N ASN A 193 17.40 -11.62 -1.78
CA ASN A 193 16.87 -10.93 -0.59
C ASN A 193 17.03 -11.78 0.67
N THR A 194 16.72 -13.07 0.62
CA THR A 194 16.92 -14.00 1.74
C THR A 194 18.40 -14.06 2.13
N THR A 195 19.31 -14.20 1.15
CA THR A 195 20.76 -14.24 1.39
C THR A 195 21.25 -12.95 2.08
N VAL A 196 20.79 -11.78 1.63
CA VAL A 196 21.13 -10.49 2.23
C VAL A 196 20.55 -10.36 3.64
N GLN A 197 19.30 -10.73 3.83
CA GLN A 197 18.62 -10.66 5.13
C GLN A 197 19.28 -11.55 6.17
N GLU A 198 19.59 -12.80 5.84
CA GLU A 198 20.33 -13.71 6.72
C GLU A 198 21.69 -13.13 7.12
N ASN A 199 22.43 -12.58 6.15
CA ASN A 199 23.75 -11.99 6.40
C ASN A 199 23.65 -10.77 7.32
N LEU A 200 22.68 -9.86 7.09
CA LEU A 200 22.51 -8.65 7.90
C LEU A 200 22.04 -8.97 9.32
N ILE A 201 21.13 -9.91 9.50
CA ILE A 201 20.70 -10.37 10.83
C ILE A 201 21.87 -11.03 11.56
N GLY A 202 22.62 -11.89 10.87
CA GLY A 202 23.75 -12.61 11.42
C GLY A 202 25.09 -11.88 11.32
N ILE A 203 25.14 -10.58 11.00
CA ILE A 203 26.38 -9.87 10.68
C ILE A 203 27.43 -9.92 11.80
N ARG A 204 26.99 -9.89 13.07
CA ARG A 204 27.87 -10.01 14.23
C ARG A 204 28.53 -11.40 14.26
N VAL A 205 27.79 -12.44 13.95
CA VAL A 205 28.31 -13.83 13.88
C VAL A 205 29.30 -13.94 12.72
N VAL A 206 28.92 -13.46 11.52
CA VAL A 206 29.80 -13.46 10.35
C VAL A 206 31.14 -12.80 10.63
N LYS A 207 31.13 -11.64 11.32
CA LYS A 207 32.35 -10.91 11.70
C LYS A 207 33.13 -11.62 12.80
N SER A 208 32.47 -12.12 13.86
CA SER A 208 33.15 -12.79 14.98
C SER A 208 33.83 -14.10 14.56
N PHE A 209 33.22 -14.84 13.61
CA PHE A 209 33.81 -16.06 13.08
C PHE A 209 34.68 -15.85 11.83
N VAL A 210 34.94 -14.59 11.43
CA VAL A 210 35.77 -14.22 10.28
C VAL A 210 35.29 -14.91 8.96
N ARG A 211 33.99 -15.02 8.75
CA ARG A 211 33.39 -15.71 7.59
C ARG A 211 32.96 -14.78 6.47
N CYS A 212 33.41 -13.55 6.44
CA CYS A 212 33.02 -12.55 5.43
C CYS A 212 33.26 -13.01 3.98
N ASN A 213 34.35 -13.76 3.72
CA ASN A 213 34.63 -14.23 2.37
C ASN A 213 33.62 -15.29 1.90
N LYS A 214 33.24 -16.22 2.78
CA LYS A 214 32.20 -17.21 2.48
C LYS A 214 30.84 -16.54 2.16
N GLU A 215 30.47 -15.50 2.90
CA GLU A 215 29.23 -14.75 2.66
C GLU A 215 29.31 -13.94 1.35
N LYS A 216 30.48 -13.39 1.00
CA LYS A 216 30.70 -12.74 -0.30
C LYS A 216 30.54 -13.72 -1.47
N GLU A 217 31.04 -14.94 -1.34
CA GLU A 217 30.86 -16.00 -2.37
C GLU A 217 29.40 -16.41 -2.50
N LYS A 218 28.68 -16.61 -1.37
CA LYS A 218 27.26 -16.90 -1.35
C LYS A 218 26.44 -15.80 -2.03
N PHE A 219 26.71 -14.53 -1.69
CA PHE A 219 26.07 -13.39 -2.33
C PHE A 219 26.38 -13.33 -3.82
N LYS A 220 27.66 -13.51 -4.23
CA LYS A 220 28.07 -13.50 -5.61
C LYS A 220 27.32 -14.56 -6.43
N ALA A 221 27.24 -15.77 -5.92
CA ALA A 221 26.49 -16.86 -6.60
C ALA A 221 25.00 -16.52 -6.79
N SER A 222 24.35 -15.98 -5.76
CA SER A 222 22.95 -15.54 -5.85
C SER A 222 22.79 -14.37 -6.83
N ASN A 223 23.71 -13.42 -6.84
CA ASN A 223 23.72 -12.27 -7.73
C ASN A 223 23.95 -12.67 -9.20
N ASP A 224 24.90 -13.58 -9.46
CA ASP A 224 25.16 -14.09 -10.82
C ASP A 224 23.95 -14.87 -11.36
N ASN A 225 23.26 -15.65 -10.52
CA ASN A 225 22.01 -16.32 -10.87
C ASN A 225 20.90 -15.31 -11.22
N LEU A 226 20.80 -14.21 -10.47
CA LEU A 226 19.85 -13.14 -10.75
C LEU A 226 20.20 -12.43 -12.05
N LEU A 227 21.49 -12.15 -12.29
CA LEU A 227 21.95 -11.54 -13.54
C LEU A 227 21.52 -12.36 -14.76
N GLN A 228 21.80 -13.67 -14.76
CA GLN A 228 21.43 -14.57 -15.87
C GLN A 228 19.91 -14.62 -16.09
N ALA A 229 19.12 -14.70 -15.01
CA ALA A 229 17.66 -14.69 -15.10
C ALA A 229 17.13 -13.36 -15.64
N SER A 230 17.74 -12.25 -15.22
CA SER A 230 17.40 -10.90 -15.68
C SER A 230 17.74 -10.69 -17.15
N GLU A 231 18.93 -11.08 -17.59
CA GLU A 231 19.33 -11.05 -19.00
C GLU A 231 18.37 -11.88 -19.86
N GLY A 232 18.00 -13.08 -19.40
CA GLY A 232 17.03 -13.94 -20.09
C GLY A 232 15.63 -13.31 -20.19
N ALA A 233 15.18 -12.55 -19.20
CA ALA A 233 13.90 -11.87 -19.22
C ALA A 233 13.94 -10.60 -20.08
N PHE A 234 14.95 -9.76 -19.89
CA PHE A 234 15.06 -8.47 -20.59
C PHE A 234 15.45 -8.61 -22.06
N SER A 235 16.16 -9.69 -22.48
CA SER A 235 16.48 -9.95 -23.88
C SER A 235 15.24 -9.98 -24.79
N ILE A 236 14.10 -10.45 -24.28
CA ILE A 236 12.83 -10.45 -25.03
C ILE A 236 12.14 -9.08 -24.95
N VAL A 237 12.18 -8.43 -23.78
CA VAL A 237 11.56 -7.10 -23.59
C VAL A 237 12.19 -6.07 -24.52
N VAL A 238 13.50 -6.12 -24.70
CA VAL A 238 14.25 -5.21 -25.59
C VAL A 238 13.78 -5.32 -27.04
N LEU A 239 13.32 -6.49 -27.50
CA LEU A 239 12.79 -6.67 -28.85
C LEU A 239 11.49 -5.90 -29.12
N ASN A 240 10.78 -5.47 -28.06
CA ASN A 240 9.51 -4.75 -28.21
C ASN A 240 9.68 -3.46 -29.01
N MET A 241 10.69 -2.64 -28.69
CA MET A 241 10.91 -1.35 -29.37
C MET A 241 11.30 -1.51 -30.87
N PRO A 242 12.29 -2.36 -31.25
CA PRO A 242 12.60 -2.60 -32.67
C PRO A 242 11.42 -3.14 -33.47
N ILE A 243 10.65 -4.08 -32.93
CA ILE A 243 9.47 -4.64 -33.63
C ILE A 243 8.44 -3.54 -33.85
N MET A 244 8.17 -2.73 -32.84
CA MET A 244 7.27 -1.57 -32.94
C MET A 244 7.76 -0.59 -34.02
N GLN A 245 9.04 -0.24 -34.02
CA GLN A 245 9.62 0.66 -35.03
C GLN A 245 9.47 0.09 -36.42
N VAL A 246 9.73 -1.17 -36.64
CA VAL A 246 9.59 -1.81 -37.97
C VAL A 246 8.16 -1.69 -38.47
N VAL A 247 7.16 -1.97 -37.62
CA VAL A 247 5.74 -1.88 -38.01
C VAL A 247 5.33 -0.43 -38.29
N VAL A 248 5.79 0.52 -37.44
CA VAL A 248 5.53 1.96 -37.65
C VAL A 248 6.11 2.42 -38.98
N PHE A 249 7.40 2.18 -39.23
CA PHE A 249 8.05 2.62 -40.45
C PHE A 249 7.52 1.90 -41.70
N ALA A 250 7.21 0.61 -41.61
CA ALA A 250 6.55 -0.10 -42.71
C ALA A 250 5.18 0.49 -43.04
N SER A 251 4.39 0.87 -42.00
CA SER A 251 3.11 1.56 -42.19
C SER A 251 3.31 2.94 -42.86
N VAL A 252 4.30 3.73 -42.40
CA VAL A 252 4.62 5.05 -42.98
C VAL A 252 5.07 4.93 -44.44
N ILE A 253 5.93 3.95 -44.77
CA ILE A 253 6.36 3.67 -46.13
C ILE A 253 5.14 3.30 -47.01
N GLY A 254 4.27 2.42 -46.50
CA GLY A 254 3.03 2.07 -47.20
C GLY A 254 2.13 3.27 -47.43
N ILE A 255 1.95 4.13 -46.44
CA ILE A 255 1.14 5.36 -46.57
C ILE A 255 1.75 6.31 -47.58
N LEU A 256 3.06 6.50 -47.55
CA LEU A 256 3.77 7.36 -48.53
C LEU A 256 3.66 6.80 -49.95
N TRP A 257 3.82 5.49 -50.14
CA TRP A 257 3.74 4.85 -51.42
C TRP A 257 2.32 4.94 -52.03
N PHE A 258 1.32 4.43 -51.29
CA PHE A 258 -0.06 4.44 -51.80
C PHE A 258 -0.65 5.86 -51.80
N GLY A 259 -0.41 6.65 -50.74
CA GLY A 259 -0.88 8.03 -50.64
C GLY A 259 -0.20 8.95 -51.65
N GLY A 260 1.10 8.80 -51.90
CA GLY A 260 1.83 9.53 -52.93
C GLY A 260 1.26 9.27 -54.35
N ASN A 261 0.97 8.00 -54.67
CA ASN A 261 0.29 7.64 -55.90
C ASN A 261 -1.13 8.27 -56.01
N MET A 262 -1.85 8.34 -54.90
CA MET A 262 -3.18 9.00 -54.87
C MET A 262 -3.07 10.51 -55.02
N VAL A 263 -2.02 11.13 -54.48
CA VAL A 263 -1.73 12.56 -54.68
C VAL A 263 -1.36 12.82 -56.14
N TYR A 264 -0.50 12.01 -56.75
CA TYR A 264 -0.15 12.11 -58.15
C TYR A 264 -1.37 11.95 -59.07
N ALA A 265 -2.28 11.04 -58.72
CA ALA A 265 -3.53 10.86 -59.44
C ALA A 265 -4.62 11.94 -59.17
N GLY A 266 -4.33 12.94 -58.34
CA GLY A 266 -5.26 14.01 -57.97
C GLY A 266 -6.45 13.60 -57.07
N THR A 267 -6.42 12.39 -56.54
CA THR A 267 -7.51 11.86 -55.67
C THR A 267 -7.32 12.17 -54.19
N LEU A 268 -6.13 12.60 -53.78
CA LEU A 268 -5.78 13.02 -52.43
C LEU A 268 -4.93 14.29 -52.47
N THR A 269 -5.08 15.16 -51.47
CA THR A 269 -4.24 16.37 -51.37
C THR A 269 -3.02 16.11 -50.48
N VAL A 270 -1.96 16.90 -50.62
CA VAL A 270 -0.72 16.77 -49.84
C VAL A 270 -0.98 17.00 -48.36
N GLY A 271 -1.80 18.00 -48.01
CA GLY A 271 -2.14 18.29 -46.63
C GLY A 271 -2.92 17.15 -45.95
N LYS A 272 -3.87 16.52 -46.70
CA LYS A 272 -4.56 15.31 -46.20
C LYS A 272 -3.61 14.14 -45.99
N LEU A 273 -2.63 13.94 -46.86
CA LEU A 273 -1.61 12.90 -46.72
C LEU A 273 -0.76 13.13 -45.44
N THR A 274 -0.34 14.38 -45.22
CA THR A 274 0.43 14.76 -44.03
C THR A 274 -0.36 14.53 -42.75
N SER A 275 -1.64 14.91 -42.71
CA SER A 275 -2.53 14.66 -41.58
C SER A 275 -2.72 13.16 -41.32
N PHE A 276 -2.86 12.38 -42.40
CA PHE A 276 -2.99 10.92 -42.29
C PHE A 276 -1.74 10.28 -41.68
N MET A 277 -0.55 10.75 -42.03
CA MET A 277 0.72 10.32 -41.43
C MET A 277 0.74 10.61 -39.91
N THR A 278 0.32 11.82 -39.52
CA THR A 278 0.25 12.22 -38.12
C THR A 278 -0.69 11.30 -37.32
N TYR A 279 -1.88 11.02 -37.87
CA TYR A 279 -2.82 10.09 -37.25
C TYR A 279 -2.26 8.67 -37.14
N SER A 280 -1.47 8.22 -38.11
CA SER A 280 -0.83 6.92 -38.08
C SER A 280 0.12 6.79 -36.89
N PHE A 281 0.96 7.79 -36.66
CA PHE A 281 1.82 7.82 -35.47
C PHE A 281 1.01 7.81 -34.17
N GLN A 282 -0.07 8.60 -34.10
CA GLN A 282 -0.90 8.67 -32.91
C GLN A 282 -1.64 7.35 -32.62
N ILE A 283 -2.16 6.67 -33.64
CA ILE A 283 -2.80 5.36 -33.54
C ILE A 283 -1.81 4.33 -32.97
N LEU A 284 -0.61 4.26 -33.55
CA LEU A 284 0.41 3.30 -33.13
C LEU A 284 0.93 3.58 -31.71
N MET A 285 1.15 4.86 -31.37
CA MET A 285 1.55 5.26 -30.01
C MET A 285 0.45 5.01 -28.98
N SER A 286 -0.83 5.22 -29.34
CA SER A 286 -1.96 4.92 -28.46
C SER A 286 -2.05 3.42 -28.12
N LEU A 287 -1.73 2.56 -29.09
CA LEU A 287 -1.69 1.10 -28.88
C LEU A 287 -0.57 0.71 -27.91
N MET A 288 0.60 1.35 -28.01
CA MET A 288 1.71 1.17 -27.05
C MET A 288 1.32 1.59 -25.63
N MET A 289 0.67 2.75 -25.48
CA MET A 289 0.19 3.24 -24.17
C MET A 289 -0.79 2.26 -23.55
N LEU A 290 -1.69 1.68 -24.34
CA LEU A 290 -2.66 0.69 -23.86
C LEU A 290 -1.98 -0.56 -23.26
N SER A 291 -0.89 -1.00 -23.88
CA SER A 291 -0.09 -2.13 -23.39
C SER A 291 0.53 -1.85 -22.00
N MET A 292 1.05 -0.65 -21.76
CA MET A 292 1.61 -0.24 -20.47
C MET A 292 0.54 -0.22 -19.35
N VAL A 293 -0.67 0.22 -19.69
CA VAL A 293 -1.79 0.29 -18.74
C VAL A 293 -2.15 -1.10 -18.21
N LEU A 294 -2.18 -2.11 -19.07
CA LEU A 294 -2.53 -3.48 -18.65
C LEU A 294 -1.55 -4.04 -17.60
N MET A 295 -0.26 -3.77 -17.74
CA MET A 295 0.75 -4.18 -16.75
C MET A 295 0.59 -3.44 -15.42
N MET A 296 0.32 -2.14 -15.45
CA MET A 296 0.10 -1.33 -14.25
C MET A 296 -1.16 -1.76 -13.50
N MET A 297 -2.25 -2.05 -14.22
CA MET A 297 -3.51 -2.51 -13.64
C MET A 297 -3.36 -3.83 -12.88
N SER A 298 -2.56 -4.77 -13.36
CA SER A 298 -2.34 -6.06 -12.70
C SER A 298 -1.75 -5.89 -11.29
N ARG A 299 -0.81 -4.96 -11.12
CA ARG A 299 -0.21 -4.64 -9.80
C ARG A 299 -1.22 -3.96 -8.88
N ALA A 300 -1.99 -3.01 -9.41
CA ALA A 300 -3.02 -2.32 -8.65
C ALA A 300 -4.11 -3.28 -8.13
N VAL A 301 -4.48 -4.30 -8.93
CA VAL A 301 -5.42 -5.34 -8.53
C VAL A 301 -4.89 -6.14 -7.33
N ALA A 302 -3.63 -6.56 -7.35
CA ALA A 302 -3.02 -7.28 -6.24
C ALA A 302 -2.97 -6.44 -4.95
N SER A 303 -2.56 -5.17 -5.04
CA SER A 303 -2.57 -4.25 -3.88
C SER A 303 -3.98 -4.00 -3.35
N ALA A 304 -4.97 -3.84 -4.25
CA ALA A 304 -6.36 -3.68 -3.85
C ALA A 304 -6.92 -4.91 -3.13
N GLN A 305 -6.54 -6.12 -3.52
CA GLN A 305 -6.94 -7.35 -2.83
C GLN A 305 -6.41 -7.37 -1.38
N ARG A 306 -5.12 -7.04 -1.17
CA ARG A 306 -4.53 -6.99 0.17
C ARG A 306 -5.18 -5.94 1.09
N ILE A 307 -5.54 -4.77 0.54
CA ILE A 307 -6.28 -3.75 1.30
C ILE A 307 -7.69 -4.23 1.65
N ILE A 308 -8.40 -4.88 0.70
CA ILE A 308 -9.74 -5.44 0.95
C ILE A 308 -9.69 -6.52 2.03
N GLU A 309 -8.67 -7.36 2.07
CA GLU A 309 -8.49 -8.34 3.14
C GLU A 309 -8.46 -7.67 4.52
N VAL A 310 -7.74 -6.56 4.67
CA VAL A 310 -7.73 -5.79 5.92
C VAL A 310 -9.10 -5.17 6.20
N LEU A 311 -9.72 -4.51 5.24
CA LEU A 311 -11.01 -3.85 5.45
C LEU A 311 -12.17 -4.82 5.77
N GLU A 312 -12.11 -6.06 5.28
CA GLU A 312 -13.14 -7.09 5.50
C GLU A 312 -12.86 -8.00 6.69
N GLU A 313 -11.64 -8.03 7.21
CA GLU A 313 -11.30 -8.80 8.39
C GLU A 313 -12.19 -8.38 9.56
N LYS A 314 -12.76 -9.34 10.25
CA LYS A 314 -13.65 -9.08 11.38
C LYS A 314 -12.86 -9.21 12.67
N PRO A 315 -12.89 -8.19 13.56
CA PRO A 315 -12.39 -8.39 14.92
C PRO A 315 -13.10 -9.57 15.57
N ASP A 316 -12.34 -10.49 16.12
CA ASP A 316 -12.87 -11.65 16.85
C ASP A 316 -13.42 -11.23 18.22
N ILE A 317 -12.77 -10.27 18.88
CA ILE A 317 -13.20 -9.72 20.17
C ILE A 317 -14.06 -8.48 19.92
N LYS A 318 -15.27 -8.47 20.50
CA LYS A 318 -16.26 -7.37 20.41
C LYS A 318 -16.96 -7.20 21.71
N ASP A 319 -17.47 -6.00 21.94
CA ASP A 319 -18.41 -5.74 23.03
C ASP A 319 -19.71 -6.54 22.86
N PRO A 320 -20.28 -7.06 23.95
CA PRO A 320 -21.60 -7.67 23.94
C PRO A 320 -22.69 -6.61 23.70
N VAL A 321 -23.91 -7.06 23.38
CA VAL A 321 -25.03 -6.16 23.07
C VAL A 321 -25.41 -5.29 24.28
N ASN A 322 -25.30 -5.83 25.51
CA ASN A 322 -25.56 -5.12 26.76
C ASN A 322 -24.32 -5.25 27.68
N PRO A 323 -23.28 -4.46 27.45
CA PRO A 323 -22.03 -4.59 28.18
C PRO A 323 -22.18 -4.11 29.62
N ILE A 324 -21.52 -4.82 30.54
CA ILE A 324 -21.36 -4.36 31.92
C ILE A 324 -20.24 -3.31 31.94
N THR A 325 -20.52 -2.15 32.55
CA THR A 325 -19.64 -0.98 32.55
C THR A 325 -19.00 -0.71 33.93
N GLU A 326 -19.02 -1.65 34.84
CA GLU A 326 -18.40 -1.54 36.16
C GLU A 326 -17.80 -2.86 36.56
N VAL A 327 -16.53 -2.85 36.96
CA VAL A 327 -15.85 -3.98 37.61
C VAL A 327 -15.94 -3.80 39.12
N LYS A 328 -16.51 -4.73 39.84
CA LYS A 328 -16.75 -4.60 41.30
C LYS A 328 -15.45 -4.60 42.08
N ASP A 329 -14.64 -5.63 41.89
CA ASP A 329 -13.40 -5.85 42.63
C ASP A 329 -12.38 -6.59 41.77
N GLY A 330 -11.21 -6.95 42.32
CA GLY A 330 -10.11 -7.63 41.64
C GLY A 330 -10.14 -9.16 41.80
N GLU A 331 -11.27 -9.80 42.17
CA GLU A 331 -11.34 -11.26 42.19
C GLU A 331 -11.22 -11.82 40.77
N ILE A 332 -10.41 -12.88 40.60
CA ILE A 332 -10.21 -13.56 39.32
C ILE A 332 -10.56 -15.04 39.48
N GLU A 333 -11.34 -15.59 38.56
CA GLU A 333 -11.65 -17.00 38.54
C GLU A 333 -11.58 -17.60 37.14
N PHE A 334 -10.85 -18.69 36.97
CA PHE A 334 -10.81 -19.51 35.77
C PHE A 334 -11.61 -20.78 36.03
N ARG A 335 -12.57 -21.10 35.16
CA ARG A 335 -13.41 -22.30 35.27
C ARG A 335 -13.22 -23.19 34.06
N ASN A 336 -12.49 -24.26 34.22
CA ASN A 336 -12.21 -25.28 33.20
C ASN A 336 -11.74 -24.68 31.89
N VAL A 337 -10.77 -23.76 31.94
CA VAL A 337 -10.33 -22.96 30.78
C VAL A 337 -9.33 -23.75 29.96
N ASN A 338 -9.65 -23.89 28.65
CA ASN A 338 -8.76 -24.32 27.60
C ASN A 338 -8.46 -23.14 26.68
N PHE A 339 -7.23 -23.05 26.19
CA PHE A 339 -6.84 -21.99 25.26
C PHE A 339 -5.82 -22.48 24.24
N ARG A 340 -6.02 -22.07 22.99
CA ARG A 340 -5.07 -22.22 21.88
C ARG A 340 -5.07 -20.97 21.00
N TYR A 341 -3.91 -20.63 20.44
CA TYR A 341 -3.75 -19.46 19.55
C TYR A 341 -4.32 -19.70 18.17
N GLU A 342 -4.15 -20.89 17.62
CA GLU A 342 -4.62 -21.30 16.29
C GLU A 342 -5.82 -22.23 16.41
N ASP A 343 -6.91 -21.92 15.72
CA ASP A 343 -8.14 -22.73 15.78
C ASP A 343 -7.95 -24.13 15.18
N ASP A 344 -6.97 -24.29 14.27
CA ASP A 344 -6.67 -25.55 13.58
C ASP A 344 -5.60 -26.40 14.31
N SER A 345 -5.07 -25.95 15.45
CA SER A 345 -4.11 -26.72 16.25
C SER A 345 -4.82 -27.79 17.07
N ASP A 346 -4.32 -29.01 17.05
CA ASP A 346 -4.80 -30.12 17.91
C ASP A 346 -4.32 -30.00 19.36
N GLU A 347 -3.31 -29.16 19.65
CA GLU A 347 -2.72 -29.00 20.96
C GLU A 347 -3.19 -27.71 21.63
N ASN A 348 -3.64 -27.80 22.87
CA ASN A 348 -3.96 -26.65 23.71
C ASN A 348 -2.71 -26.07 24.37
N ASN A 349 -2.59 -24.75 24.38
CA ASN A 349 -1.55 -24.04 25.15
C ASN A 349 -1.86 -23.98 26.63
N LEU A 350 -3.15 -24.01 27.00
CA LEU A 350 -3.66 -24.15 28.36
C LEU A 350 -4.73 -25.22 28.36
N GLU A 351 -4.72 -26.10 29.37
CA GLU A 351 -5.66 -27.22 29.47
C GLU A 351 -6.25 -27.32 30.88
N ALA A 352 -7.57 -27.37 30.95
CA ALA A 352 -8.38 -27.58 32.15
C ALA A 352 -7.97 -26.67 33.33
N ILE A 353 -7.68 -25.40 33.09
CA ILE A 353 -7.25 -24.46 34.12
C ILE A 353 -8.41 -24.10 35.05
N ASN A 354 -8.22 -24.35 36.33
CA ASN A 354 -9.14 -24.00 37.40
C ASN A 354 -8.38 -23.28 38.52
N ILE A 355 -8.54 -21.96 38.61
CA ILE A 355 -7.82 -21.12 39.57
C ILE A 355 -8.80 -20.07 40.09
N LYS A 356 -8.73 -19.80 41.39
CA LYS A 356 -9.46 -18.70 42.02
C LYS A 356 -8.50 -17.83 42.82
N ILE A 357 -8.46 -16.54 42.55
CA ILE A 357 -7.61 -15.53 43.19
C ILE A 357 -8.53 -14.49 43.82
N LYS A 358 -8.36 -14.19 45.08
CA LYS A 358 -9.17 -13.23 45.81
C LYS A 358 -8.69 -11.80 45.57
N ALA A 359 -9.59 -10.83 45.69
CA ALA A 359 -9.23 -9.43 45.62
C ALA A 359 -8.15 -9.08 46.67
N GLY A 360 -7.10 -8.35 46.26
CA GLY A 360 -5.97 -7.98 47.13
C GLY A 360 -4.93 -9.07 47.33
N GLU A 361 -5.11 -10.25 46.75
CA GLU A 361 -4.12 -11.34 46.84
C GLU A 361 -2.99 -11.13 45.84
N THR A 362 -1.75 -11.42 46.28
CA THR A 362 -0.59 -11.44 45.41
C THR A 362 -0.26 -12.88 45.04
N VAL A 363 -0.29 -13.18 43.73
CA VAL A 363 -0.06 -14.55 43.21
C VAL A 363 1.14 -14.59 42.30
N GLY A 364 2.09 -15.47 42.59
CA GLY A 364 3.25 -15.73 41.73
C GLY A 364 3.01 -16.94 40.82
N ILE A 365 3.17 -16.77 39.49
CA ILE A 365 3.04 -17.84 38.52
C ILE A 365 4.44 -18.24 38.03
N ILE A 366 4.86 -19.44 38.36
CA ILE A 366 6.19 -19.97 38.07
C ILE A 366 6.09 -21.15 37.10
N GLY A 367 7.00 -21.23 36.15
CA GLY A 367 7.06 -22.34 35.19
C GLY A 367 8.15 -22.11 34.13
N SER A 368 8.48 -23.14 33.38
CA SER A 368 9.47 -23.07 32.29
C SER A 368 9.02 -22.15 31.14
N THR A 369 9.96 -21.79 30.28
CA THR A 369 9.62 -21.09 29.03
C THR A 369 8.70 -21.97 28.19
N GLY A 370 7.63 -21.41 27.66
CA GLY A 370 6.62 -22.14 26.88
C GLY A 370 5.51 -22.83 27.73
N SER A 371 5.50 -22.68 29.07
CA SER A 371 4.47 -23.30 29.93
C SER A 371 3.12 -22.57 29.95
N GLY A 372 2.89 -21.59 29.09
CA GLY A 372 1.60 -20.90 28.97
C GLY A 372 1.35 -19.76 29.98
N LYS A 373 2.37 -19.31 30.76
CA LYS A 373 2.20 -18.22 31.76
C LYS A 373 1.63 -16.95 31.16
N SER A 374 2.24 -16.44 30.10
CA SER A 374 1.78 -15.22 29.38
C SER A 374 0.39 -15.45 28.77
N SER A 375 0.13 -16.64 28.21
CA SER A 375 -1.18 -16.99 27.66
C SER A 375 -2.28 -16.93 28.72
N LEU A 376 -1.99 -17.43 29.92
CA LEU A 376 -2.95 -17.41 31.04
C LEU A 376 -3.30 -15.98 31.43
N VAL A 377 -2.31 -15.13 31.67
CA VAL A 377 -2.55 -13.76 32.15
C VAL A 377 -3.17 -12.85 31.09
N GLN A 378 -2.97 -13.13 29.81
CA GLN A 378 -3.56 -12.39 28.70
C GLN A 378 -5.08 -12.60 28.56
N LEU A 379 -5.63 -13.69 29.09
CA LEU A 379 -7.07 -13.94 29.09
C LEU A 379 -7.82 -13.05 30.11
N ILE A 380 -7.16 -12.55 31.17
CA ILE A 380 -7.78 -11.72 32.21
C ILE A 380 -8.25 -10.36 31.63
N PRO A 381 -7.40 -9.54 30.93
CA PRO A 381 -7.84 -8.31 30.28
C PRO A 381 -8.53 -8.59 28.94
N ARG A 382 -8.87 -9.83 28.64
CA ARG A 382 -9.51 -10.26 27.38
C ARG A 382 -8.72 -9.76 26.15
N LEU A 383 -7.39 -10.00 26.14
CA LEU A 383 -6.58 -9.79 24.91
C LEU A 383 -6.82 -10.92 23.91
N TYR A 384 -7.16 -12.10 24.43
CA TYR A 384 -7.67 -13.26 23.71
C TYR A 384 -8.89 -13.81 24.46
N ASP A 385 -9.79 -14.48 23.76
CA ASP A 385 -10.90 -15.23 24.36
C ASP A 385 -10.45 -16.67 24.62
N ALA A 386 -10.88 -17.25 25.75
CA ALA A 386 -10.71 -18.68 26.00
C ALA A 386 -11.42 -19.50 24.92
N THR A 387 -10.78 -20.60 24.48
CA THR A 387 -11.36 -21.53 23.48
C THR A 387 -12.53 -22.31 24.12
N GLU A 388 -12.35 -22.75 25.34
CA GLU A 388 -13.37 -23.42 26.14
C GLU A 388 -13.28 -22.97 27.61
N GLY A 389 -14.35 -23.10 28.35
CA GLY A 389 -14.44 -22.62 29.73
C GLY A 389 -14.65 -21.13 29.83
N GLU A 390 -14.52 -20.56 31.00
CA GLU A 390 -14.90 -19.19 31.30
C GLU A 390 -13.89 -18.54 32.25
N VAL A 391 -13.61 -17.25 32.00
CA VAL A 391 -12.77 -16.38 32.82
C VAL A 391 -13.64 -15.30 33.45
N TYR A 392 -13.51 -15.09 34.73
CA TYR A 392 -14.28 -14.12 35.51
C TYR A 392 -13.35 -13.10 36.16
N VAL A 393 -13.78 -11.84 36.18
CA VAL A 393 -13.16 -10.75 36.95
C VAL A 393 -14.26 -10.06 37.75
N GLY A 394 -14.06 -9.86 39.07
CA GLY A 394 -15.09 -9.29 39.95
C GLY A 394 -16.43 -10.04 39.93
N GLY A 395 -16.38 -11.36 39.71
CA GLY A 395 -17.55 -12.26 39.67
C GLY A 395 -18.35 -12.21 38.36
N VAL A 396 -17.90 -11.46 37.33
CA VAL A 396 -18.55 -11.34 36.01
C VAL A 396 -17.64 -11.91 34.93
N ASN A 397 -18.23 -12.64 33.95
CA ASN A 397 -17.49 -13.20 32.85
C ASN A 397 -16.84 -12.05 32.00
N VAL A 398 -15.56 -12.19 31.67
CA VAL A 398 -14.83 -11.15 30.89
C VAL A 398 -15.48 -10.86 29.55
N LYS A 399 -16.27 -11.78 28.97
CA LYS A 399 -17.00 -11.60 27.72
C LYS A 399 -18.22 -10.69 27.84
N ASP A 400 -18.72 -10.46 29.06
CA ASP A 400 -19.92 -9.65 29.33
C ASP A 400 -19.59 -8.17 29.63
N TYR A 401 -18.32 -7.87 29.83
CA TYR A 401 -17.87 -6.49 30.04
C TYR A 401 -17.76 -5.70 28.74
N HIS A 402 -17.95 -4.36 28.85
CA HIS A 402 -17.40 -3.43 27.89
C HIS A 402 -15.87 -3.54 27.94
N ILE A 403 -15.24 -3.76 26.78
CA ILE A 403 -13.81 -4.07 26.69
C ILE A 403 -12.95 -2.97 27.33
N GLU A 404 -13.30 -1.72 27.07
CA GLU A 404 -12.58 -0.56 27.62
C GLU A 404 -12.69 -0.52 29.15
N THR A 405 -13.88 -0.77 29.71
CA THR A 405 -14.08 -0.83 31.16
C THR A 405 -13.22 -1.92 31.81
N LEU A 406 -13.27 -3.13 31.27
CA LEU A 406 -12.44 -4.22 31.78
C LEU A 406 -10.95 -3.87 31.74
N ARG A 407 -10.48 -3.37 30.59
CA ARG A 407 -9.07 -3.02 30.40
C ARG A 407 -8.65 -1.80 31.19
N ASN A 408 -9.56 -0.92 31.60
CA ASN A 408 -9.27 0.20 32.51
C ASN A 408 -8.99 -0.28 33.92
N GLU A 409 -9.68 -1.31 34.37
CA GLU A 409 -9.54 -1.86 35.72
C GLU A 409 -8.49 -3.00 35.80
N VAL A 410 -8.05 -3.54 34.66
CA VAL A 410 -6.98 -4.55 34.59
C VAL A 410 -5.80 -3.97 33.86
N ALA A 411 -4.75 -3.57 34.56
CA ALA A 411 -3.50 -3.13 33.94
C ALA A 411 -2.53 -4.29 33.75
N MET A 412 -1.86 -4.33 32.62
CA MET A 412 -0.87 -5.34 32.30
C MET A 412 0.43 -4.73 31.81
N VAL A 413 1.54 -5.09 32.43
CA VAL A 413 2.88 -4.85 31.91
C VAL A 413 3.27 -6.08 31.09
N LEU A 414 3.41 -5.87 29.79
CA LEU A 414 3.75 -6.94 28.85
C LEU A 414 5.23 -7.31 28.92
N GLN A 415 5.58 -8.53 28.60
CA GLN A 415 6.95 -9.02 28.53
C GLN A 415 7.85 -8.11 27.65
N LYS A 416 7.34 -7.67 26.50
CA LYS A 416 8.03 -6.71 25.64
C LYS A 416 7.66 -5.28 26.03
N ASN A 417 8.54 -4.66 26.81
CA ASN A 417 8.37 -3.27 27.25
C ASN A 417 8.49 -2.30 26.07
N THR A 418 7.40 -1.60 25.73
CA THR A 418 7.34 -0.66 24.64
C THR A 418 7.08 0.76 25.15
N LEU A 419 7.96 1.69 24.80
CA LEU A 419 7.79 3.12 25.03
C LEU A 419 7.60 3.82 23.68
N PHE A 420 6.78 4.86 23.69
CA PHE A 420 6.51 5.66 22.49
C PHE A 420 7.46 6.86 22.41
N SER A 421 7.69 7.37 21.22
CA SER A 421 8.39 8.63 21.03
C SER A 421 7.61 9.76 21.68
N GLY A 422 8.28 10.59 22.46
CA GLY A 422 7.70 11.66 23.28
C GLY A 422 8.43 11.77 24.62
N THR A 423 7.94 12.58 25.53
CA THR A 423 8.55 12.75 26.85
C THR A 423 8.29 11.55 27.75
N ILE A 424 9.10 11.37 28.81
CA ILE A 424 8.83 10.36 29.85
C ILE A 424 7.46 10.62 30.47
N LYS A 425 7.14 11.88 30.78
CA LYS A 425 5.85 12.29 31.30
C LYS A 425 4.69 11.84 30.41
N GLU A 426 4.72 12.15 29.11
CA GLU A 426 3.73 11.71 28.15
C GLU A 426 3.59 10.17 28.10
N ASN A 427 4.69 9.45 28.22
CA ASN A 427 4.67 7.99 28.29
C ASN A 427 4.02 7.45 29.56
N LEU A 428 4.20 8.08 30.71
CA LEU A 428 3.55 7.72 31.97
C LEU A 428 2.05 8.04 31.93
N MET A 429 1.67 9.18 31.35
CA MET A 429 0.27 9.61 31.21
C MET A 429 -0.59 8.69 30.33
N TRP A 430 -0.01 7.74 29.62
CA TRP A 430 -0.79 6.65 29.01
C TRP A 430 -1.55 5.79 30.04
N GLY A 431 -1.10 5.80 31.31
CA GLY A 431 -1.83 5.17 32.42
C GLY A 431 -3.05 5.99 32.85
N ASN A 432 -2.89 7.31 32.90
CA ASN A 432 -3.96 8.27 33.23
C ASN A 432 -3.64 9.63 32.59
N GLU A 433 -4.45 10.02 31.59
CA GLU A 433 -4.24 11.28 30.84
C GLU A 433 -4.41 12.53 31.70
N ASN A 434 -5.19 12.43 32.80
CA ASN A 434 -5.49 13.54 33.70
C ASN A 434 -4.62 13.53 34.97
N ALA A 435 -3.57 12.69 35.02
CA ALA A 435 -2.73 12.58 36.20
C ALA A 435 -1.99 13.89 36.50
N THR A 436 -2.00 14.25 37.77
CA THR A 436 -1.20 15.37 38.30
C THR A 436 0.27 15.00 38.38
N ASP A 437 1.15 16.00 38.42
CA ASP A 437 2.59 15.76 38.58
C ASP A 437 2.91 14.97 39.86
N ALA A 438 2.18 15.22 40.95
CA ALA A 438 2.34 14.49 42.20
C ALA A 438 1.96 13.00 42.06
N GLU A 439 0.90 12.66 41.32
CA GLU A 439 0.51 11.28 41.05
C GLU A 439 1.53 10.58 40.16
N ILE A 440 2.08 11.28 39.16
CA ILE A 440 3.15 10.78 38.29
C ILE A 440 4.39 10.47 39.12
N GLU A 441 4.82 11.38 40.00
CA GLU A 441 5.97 11.17 40.89
C GLU A 441 5.73 10.02 41.87
N ALA A 442 4.55 9.91 42.45
CA ALA A 442 4.18 8.80 43.35
C ALA A 442 4.22 7.44 42.66
N ALA A 443 3.65 7.33 41.46
CA ALA A 443 3.70 6.13 40.66
C ALA A 443 5.13 5.78 40.20
N ALA A 444 5.92 6.79 39.81
CA ALA A 444 7.31 6.64 39.44
C ALA A 444 8.17 6.16 40.61
N SER A 445 7.96 6.72 41.81
CA SER A 445 8.66 6.27 43.05
C SER A 445 8.31 4.84 43.41
N SER A 446 7.02 4.46 43.28
CA SER A 446 6.58 3.07 43.52
C SER A 446 7.20 2.06 42.56
N ALA A 447 7.65 2.49 41.37
CA ALA A 447 8.37 1.69 40.39
C ALA A 447 9.88 1.90 40.43
N CYS A 448 10.43 2.60 41.43
CA CYS A 448 11.86 2.94 41.59
C CYS A 448 12.42 3.69 40.36
N VAL A 449 11.64 4.54 39.71
CA VAL A 449 12.05 5.43 38.62
C VAL A 449 12.89 6.57 39.15
N ASP A 450 12.62 7.03 40.38
CA ASP A 450 13.36 8.06 41.12
C ASP A 450 14.87 7.76 41.22
N GLU A 451 15.28 6.53 41.28
CA GLU A 451 16.70 6.14 41.34
C GLU A 451 17.53 6.61 40.12
N PHE A 452 16.90 6.82 38.99
CA PHE A 452 17.60 7.24 37.78
C PHE A 452 17.07 8.53 37.13
N ILE A 453 15.80 8.93 37.41
CA ILE A 453 15.16 10.05 36.73
C ILE A 453 15.92 11.37 36.94
N ASP A 454 16.49 11.58 38.14
CA ASP A 454 17.25 12.78 38.48
C ASP A 454 18.58 12.89 37.77
N ARG A 455 19.08 11.78 37.23
CA ARG A 455 20.33 11.73 36.42
C ARG A 455 20.07 11.98 34.94
N LEU A 456 18.79 11.96 34.52
CA LEU A 456 18.43 12.19 33.11
C LEU A 456 18.29 13.70 32.83
N PRO A 457 18.80 14.16 31.66
CA PRO A 457 18.66 15.55 31.28
C PRO A 457 17.19 15.90 31.05
N GLY A 458 16.64 16.83 31.85
CA GLY A 458 15.23 17.24 31.77
C GLY A 458 14.27 16.38 32.59
N ARG A 459 14.76 15.36 33.35
CA ARG A 459 13.91 14.49 34.19
C ARG A 459 12.71 13.94 33.41
N TYR A 460 11.49 14.21 33.84
CA TYR A 460 10.26 13.75 33.17
C TYR A 460 10.00 14.37 31.80
N ASP A 461 10.65 15.50 31.46
CA ASP A 461 10.56 16.15 30.14
C ASP A 461 11.60 15.59 29.15
N MET A 462 12.46 14.67 29.58
CA MET A 462 13.41 14.01 28.68
C MET A 462 12.63 13.30 27.56
N HIS A 463 13.03 13.58 26.31
CA HIS A 463 12.45 12.94 25.12
C HIS A 463 12.97 11.51 24.94
N LEU A 464 12.05 10.57 24.83
CA LEU A 464 12.33 9.18 24.47
C LEU A 464 12.25 9.01 22.95
N GLU A 465 13.24 8.33 22.40
CA GLU A 465 13.19 7.91 21.00
C GLU A 465 12.23 6.74 20.79
N GLN A 466 11.88 6.46 19.55
CA GLN A 466 10.98 5.36 19.19
C GLN A 466 11.44 4.02 19.81
N GLY A 467 10.55 3.41 20.59
CA GLY A 467 10.84 2.18 21.33
C GLY A 467 11.77 2.40 22.54
N GLY A 468 12.04 3.65 22.94
CA GLY A 468 12.88 4.00 24.09
C GLY A 468 14.32 3.49 23.96
N VAL A 469 14.91 3.55 22.75
CA VAL A 469 16.28 3.03 22.50
C VAL A 469 17.36 3.82 23.25
N ASN A 470 17.06 5.01 23.71
CA ASN A 470 17.94 5.88 24.48
C ASN A 470 17.86 5.70 26.00
N VAL A 471 17.14 4.67 26.49
CA VAL A 471 17.12 4.25 27.90
C VAL A 471 17.43 2.76 28.03
N SER A 472 17.96 2.35 29.20
CA SER A 472 18.32 0.94 29.43
C SER A 472 17.08 0.03 29.53
N GLY A 473 17.28 -1.30 29.41
CA GLY A 473 16.19 -2.28 29.53
C GLY A 473 15.47 -2.19 30.87
N GLY A 474 16.20 -2.09 31.99
CA GLY A 474 15.62 -1.92 33.32
C GLY A 474 14.88 -0.58 33.49
N GLN A 475 15.40 0.50 32.94
CA GLN A 475 14.70 1.80 32.94
C GLN A 475 13.39 1.75 32.15
N LYS A 476 13.36 1.10 30.95
CA LYS A 476 12.14 0.87 30.19
C LYS A 476 11.10 0.12 31.00
N GLN A 477 11.55 -0.94 31.67
CA GLN A 477 10.70 -1.81 32.46
C GLN A 477 10.06 -1.06 33.61
N ARG A 478 10.87 -0.31 34.39
CA ARG A 478 10.38 0.52 35.49
C ARG A 478 9.41 1.60 35.01
N LEU A 479 9.65 2.24 33.87
CA LEU A 479 8.71 3.20 33.27
C LEU A 479 7.38 2.53 32.85
N CYS A 480 7.41 1.30 32.32
CA CYS A 480 6.19 0.55 31.99
C CYS A 480 5.42 0.13 33.24
N ILE A 481 6.12 -0.23 34.35
CA ILE A 481 5.52 -0.52 35.64
C ILE A 481 4.87 0.74 36.23
N ALA A 482 5.58 1.88 36.24
CA ALA A 482 5.05 3.17 36.69
C ALA A 482 3.78 3.56 35.91
N ARG A 483 3.76 3.38 34.59
CA ARG A 483 2.59 3.58 33.74
C ARG A 483 1.39 2.73 34.17
N ALA A 484 1.64 1.46 34.49
CA ALA A 484 0.58 0.55 34.95
C ALA A 484 0.07 0.91 36.36
N ILE A 485 0.94 1.33 37.27
CA ILE A 485 0.58 1.80 38.61
C ILE A 485 -0.22 3.10 38.55
N LEU A 486 0.17 4.04 37.70
CA LEU A 486 -0.52 5.34 37.53
C LEU A 486 -1.98 5.18 37.10
N LYS A 487 -2.33 4.07 36.48
CA LYS A 487 -3.69 3.70 36.10
C LYS A 487 -4.57 3.36 37.31
N GLN A 488 -4.00 3.06 38.46
CA GLN A 488 -4.69 2.62 39.72
C GLN A 488 -5.69 1.47 39.48
N PRO A 489 -5.28 0.38 38.84
CA PRO A 489 -6.18 -0.71 38.47
C PRO A 489 -6.58 -1.56 39.67
N LYS A 490 -7.73 -2.28 39.56
CA LYS A 490 -8.13 -3.30 40.53
C LYS A 490 -7.32 -4.59 40.43
N VAL A 491 -6.78 -4.85 39.22
CA VAL A 491 -5.89 -5.99 38.96
C VAL A 491 -4.63 -5.50 38.25
N LEU A 492 -3.47 -5.75 38.82
CA LEU A 492 -2.17 -5.46 38.19
C LEU A 492 -1.48 -6.77 37.81
N ILE A 493 -1.16 -6.91 36.52
CA ILE A 493 -0.47 -8.07 35.96
C ILE A 493 0.94 -7.64 35.53
N LEU A 494 1.94 -8.35 36.02
CA LEU A 494 3.35 -8.14 35.69
C LEU A 494 3.89 -9.40 34.99
N ASP A 495 3.90 -9.39 33.62
CA ASP A 495 4.37 -10.53 32.83
C ASP A 495 5.88 -10.36 32.54
N ASP A 496 6.69 -11.20 33.20
CA ASP A 496 8.17 -11.20 33.13
C ASP A 496 8.80 -9.80 33.36
N SER A 497 8.15 -9.00 34.21
CA SER A 497 8.50 -7.59 34.40
C SER A 497 9.63 -7.34 35.37
N THR A 498 10.20 -8.38 35.98
CA THR A 498 11.28 -8.28 36.99
C THR A 498 12.63 -8.77 36.48
N SER A 499 12.70 -9.33 35.27
CA SER A 499 13.93 -9.95 34.71
C SER A 499 15.08 -8.98 34.48
N ALA A 500 14.82 -7.68 34.38
CA ALA A 500 15.81 -6.63 34.18
C ALA A 500 15.82 -5.57 35.32
N VAL A 501 15.14 -5.86 36.44
CA VAL A 501 15.10 -5.00 37.65
C VAL A 501 15.74 -5.78 38.78
N ASP A 502 16.78 -5.16 39.40
CA ASP A 502 17.49 -5.71 40.58
C ASP A 502 16.65 -5.63 41.85
#